data_8d1eec65529c59be1905005e8a637ec4
#
_entry.id   8d1eec65529c59be1905005e8a637ec4
#
_cell.length_a   1.000
_cell.length_b   1.000
_cell.length_c   1.000
_cell.angle_alpha   90.00
_cell.angle_beta   90.00
_cell.angle_gamma   90.00
#
_symmetry.space_group_name_H-M   'P 1'
#
loop_
_entity.id
_entity.type
_entity.pdbx_description
1 polymer ?
#
loop_
_entity_poly.entity_id
_entity_poly.type
_entity_poly.pdbx_seq_one_letter_code
_entity_poly.pdbx_strand_id
1 'polypeptide(L)'
;MQVALGLKAHSGWAVLVTVGLHRGEFYIVDRRRIELIEDKDTHWAKQPYHAAQGLEVSAARGMVAHGIAAAHSSAIREVQAAVYRSCALGYDIMACAVLVPNPMPNWSTDEILAVHFRMHKAEGMLFADALVQSAKACELNVITIPEKQLGQYGEKLLASPLSNLMKKIEMLGKSVGAPWGKDQKSATLAAMIGLH
;
A
#
# COMPACT_ATOMS: atom_id res chain seq x y z
N MET A 1 -4.78 18.77 12.97
CA MET A 1 -3.65 18.77 12.00
C MET A 1 -4.04 17.89 10.84
N GLN A 2 -3.79 18.35 9.61
CA GLN A 2 -4.01 17.53 8.41
C GLN A 2 -2.93 16.46 8.30
N VAL A 3 -3.37 15.23 7.97
CA VAL A 3 -2.47 14.09 7.75
C VAL A 3 -2.85 13.35 6.47
N ALA A 4 -1.90 12.61 5.90
CA ALA A 4 -2.18 11.62 4.87
C ALA A 4 -1.46 10.31 5.16
N LEU A 5 -2.07 9.22 4.71
CA LEU A 5 -1.50 7.88 4.79
C LEU A 5 -0.76 7.59 3.49
N GLY A 6 0.45 7.06 3.58
CA GLY A 6 1.20 6.54 2.44
C GLY A 6 1.44 5.04 2.64
N LEU A 7 1.10 4.25 1.63
CA LEU A 7 1.13 2.80 1.70
C LEU A 7 1.97 2.21 0.56
N LYS A 8 2.87 1.30 0.92
CA LYS A 8 3.62 0.48 -0.02
C LYS A 8 3.49 -1.00 0.32
N ALA A 9 2.81 -1.75 -0.56
CA ALA A 9 2.58 -3.18 -0.39
C ALA A 9 3.78 -4.04 -0.83
N HIS A 10 3.90 -5.18 -0.18
CA HIS A 10 4.70 -6.34 -0.53
C HIS A 10 3.83 -7.61 -0.42
N SER A 11 4.39 -8.78 -0.75
CA SER A 11 3.68 -10.05 -0.59
C SER A 11 3.41 -10.34 0.88
N GLY A 12 2.16 -10.10 1.31
CA GLY A 12 1.67 -10.40 2.66
C GLY A 12 1.88 -9.32 3.71
N TRP A 13 2.49 -8.17 3.38
CA TRP A 13 2.68 -7.06 4.32
C TRP A 13 2.79 -5.72 3.59
N ALA A 14 2.71 -4.62 4.32
CA ALA A 14 2.97 -3.29 3.76
C ALA A 14 3.70 -2.37 4.76
N VAL A 15 4.32 -1.33 4.21
CA VAL A 15 4.74 -0.17 5.00
C VAL A 15 3.61 0.84 4.96
N LEU A 16 3.24 1.32 6.14
CA LEU A 16 2.35 2.46 6.34
C LEU A 16 3.15 3.60 6.96
N VAL A 17 3.07 4.78 6.37
CA VAL A 17 3.59 6.02 6.96
C VAL A 17 2.48 7.05 6.99
N THR A 18 2.24 7.65 8.15
CA THR A 18 1.36 8.80 8.30
C THR A 18 2.20 10.06 8.36
N VAL A 19 1.99 10.94 7.40
CA VAL A 19 2.65 12.25 7.33
C VAL A 19 1.66 13.33 7.71
N GLY A 20 2.06 14.24 8.59
CA GLY A 20 1.30 15.43 8.94
C GLY A 20 1.89 16.68 8.28
N LEU A 21 1.00 17.66 8.03
CA LEU A 21 1.37 19.00 7.56
C LEU A 21 0.92 20.04 8.59
N HIS A 22 1.87 20.82 9.11
CA HIS A 22 1.58 21.91 10.01
C HIS A 22 2.47 23.12 9.71
N ARG A 23 1.86 24.27 9.49
CA ARG A 23 2.57 25.53 9.17
C ARG A 23 3.54 25.41 7.99
N GLY A 24 3.19 24.62 6.97
CA GLY A 24 4.04 24.39 5.78
C GLY A 24 5.16 23.37 5.96
N GLU A 25 5.31 22.77 7.15
CA GLU A 25 6.30 21.74 7.42
C GLU A 25 5.68 20.35 7.55
N PHE A 26 6.39 19.34 7.02
CA PHE A 26 5.99 17.94 7.12
C PHE A 26 6.58 17.28 8.36
N TYR A 27 5.82 16.36 8.96
CA TYR A 27 6.21 15.57 10.13
C TYR A 27 5.83 14.11 9.93
N ILE A 28 6.65 13.19 10.40
CA ILE A 28 6.24 11.78 10.49
C ILE A 28 5.43 11.61 11.78
N VAL A 29 4.15 11.30 11.61
CA VAL A 29 3.21 11.08 12.72
C VAL A 29 3.25 9.63 13.19
N ASP A 30 3.23 8.69 12.25
CA ASP A 30 3.30 7.25 12.52
C ASP A 30 4.02 6.53 11.38
N ARG A 31 4.68 5.42 11.71
CA ARG A 31 5.36 4.56 10.76
C ARG A 31 5.28 3.13 11.24
N ARG A 32 4.70 2.26 10.42
CA ARG A 32 4.47 0.85 10.78
C ARG A 32 4.76 -0.08 9.62
N ARG A 33 5.14 -1.29 9.95
CA ARG A 33 4.91 -2.46 9.14
C ARG A 33 3.53 -3.00 9.54
N ILE A 34 2.67 -3.25 8.58
CA ILE A 34 1.35 -3.85 8.76
C ILE A 34 1.30 -5.20 8.05
N GLU A 35 0.69 -6.20 8.69
CA GLU A 35 0.58 -7.55 8.12
C GLU A 35 -0.75 -7.68 7.36
N LEU A 36 -0.68 -8.17 6.12
CA LEU A 36 -1.81 -8.30 5.21
C LEU A 36 -2.26 -9.76 5.03
N ILE A 37 -1.67 -10.67 5.78
CA ILE A 37 -2.05 -12.07 5.91
C ILE A 37 -1.93 -12.47 7.39
N GLU A 38 -2.69 -13.48 7.80
CA GLU A 38 -2.56 -14.06 9.13
C GLU A 38 -1.43 -15.09 9.17
N ASP A 39 -0.79 -15.25 10.34
CA ASP A 39 0.36 -16.19 10.49
C ASP A 39 0.03 -17.62 10.10
N LYS A 40 -1.20 -18.09 10.36
CA LYS A 40 -1.68 -19.42 10.00
C LYS A 40 -1.74 -19.67 8.48
N ASP A 41 -1.80 -18.60 7.67
CA ASP A 41 -2.03 -18.66 6.23
C ASP A 41 -0.77 -18.31 5.41
N THR A 42 0.40 -18.22 6.05
CA THR A 42 1.61 -17.62 5.49
C THR A 42 2.10 -18.19 4.16
N HIS A 43 1.96 -19.49 3.93
CA HIS A 43 2.52 -20.11 2.71
C HIS A 43 1.66 -19.88 1.47
N TRP A 44 0.38 -20.20 1.54
CA TRP A 44 -0.50 -20.13 0.37
C TRP A 44 -1.07 -18.71 0.15
N ALA A 45 -1.34 -17.96 1.23
CA ALA A 45 -1.99 -16.65 1.12
C ALA A 45 -1.07 -15.55 0.54
N LYS A 46 0.25 -15.71 0.61
CA LYS A 46 1.20 -14.80 -0.07
C LYS A 46 1.14 -14.91 -1.58
N GLN A 47 0.86 -16.11 -2.09
CA GLN A 47 0.89 -16.43 -3.52
C GLN A 47 -0.26 -17.38 -3.87
N PRO A 48 -1.52 -16.93 -3.76
CA PRO A 48 -2.70 -17.79 -3.91
C PRO A 48 -2.84 -18.37 -5.32
N TYR A 49 -2.35 -17.69 -6.35
CA TYR A 49 -2.35 -18.19 -7.72
C TYR A 49 -1.34 -19.34 -7.90
N HIS A 50 -0.14 -19.24 -7.31
CA HIS A 50 0.83 -20.33 -7.32
C HIS A 50 0.35 -21.50 -6.46
N ALA A 51 -0.27 -21.24 -5.31
CA ALA A 51 -0.85 -22.27 -4.47
C ALA A 51 -2.01 -23.02 -5.16
N ALA A 52 -2.69 -22.36 -6.10
CA ALA A 52 -3.77 -22.96 -6.89
C ALA A 52 -3.27 -23.77 -8.10
N GLN A 53 -1.97 -23.68 -8.44
CA GLN A 53 -1.42 -24.34 -9.61
C GLN A 53 -1.53 -25.88 -9.50
N GLY A 54 -2.06 -26.52 -10.52
CA GLY A 54 -2.22 -27.97 -10.56
C GLY A 54 -3.44 -28.52 -9.81
N LEU A 55 -4.24 -27.65 -9.19
CA LEU A 55 -5.53 -28.06 -8.63
C LEU A 55 -6.59 -28.20 -9.72
N GLU A 56 -7.66 -28.94 -9.38
CA GLU A 56 -8.86 -28.99 -10.21
C GLU A 56 -9.46 -27.57 -10.32
N VAL A 57 -10.11 -27.25 -11.46
CA VAL A 57 -10.51 -25.88 -11.83
C VAL A 57 -11.35 -25.19 -10.74
N SER A 58 -12.33 -25.88 -10.16
CA SER A 58 -13.18 -25.29 -9.12
C SER A 58 -12.42 -25.05 -7.82
N ALA A 59 -11.55 -25.99 -7.44
CA ALA A 59 -10.68 -25.86 -6.27
C ALA A 59 -9.65 -24.73 -6.45
N ALA A 60 -9.07 -24.61 -7.65
CA ALA A 60 -8.15 -23.53 -7.98
C ALA A 60 -8.80 -22.15 -7.86
N ARG A 61 -9.98 -21.98 -8.43
CA ARG A 61 -10.77 -20.73 -8.29
C ARG A 61 -11.11 -20.44 -6.83
N GLY A 62 -11.51 -21.46 -6.07
CA GLY A 62 -11.80 -21.34 -4.64
C GLY A 62 -10.59 -20.88 -3.83
N MET A 63 -9.41 -21.47 -4.10
CA MET A 63 -8.14 -21.10 -3.46
C MET A 63 -7.78 -19.63 -3.73
N VAL A 64 -7.84 -19.20 -4.98
CA VAL A 64 -7.55 -17.81 -5.35
C VAL A 64 -8.54 -16.85 -4.69
N ALA A 65 -9.85 -17.13 -4.77
CA ALA A 65 -10.88 -16.30 -4.15
C ALA A 65 -10.67 -16.17 -2.63
N HIS A 66 -10.31 -17.26 -1.96
CA HIS A 66 -10.00 -17.26 -0.52
C HIS A 66 -8.78 -16.40 -0.23
N GLY A 67 -7.70 -16.49 -1.02
CA GLY A 67 -6.50 -15.66 -0.84
C GLY A 67 -6.77 -14.17 -1.01
N ILE A 68 -7.56 -13.80 -2.03
CA ILE A 68 -8.01 -12.43 -2.24
C ILE A 68 -8.83 -11.93 -1.04
N ALA A 69 -9.80 -12.72 -0.58
CA ALA A 69 -10.65 -12.35 0.56
C ALA A 69 -9.84 -12.19 1.86
N ALA A 70 -8.88 -13.08 2.11
CA ALA A 70 -8.00 -13.00 3.28
C ALA A 70 -7.14 -11.73 3.26
N ALA A 71 -6.54 -11.38 2.11
CA ALA A 71 -5.77 -10.15 1.95
C ALA A 71 -6.64 -8.90 2.18
N HIS A 72 -7.85 -8.87 1.62
CA HIS A 72 -8.80 -7.76 1.83
C HIS A 72 -9.22 -7.64 3.30
N SER A 73 -9.55 -8.73 3.98
CA SER A 73 -9.94 -8.72 5.39
C SER A 73 -8.82 -8.18 6.29
N SER A 74 -7.59 -8.59 6.05
CA SER A 74 -6.44 -8.09 6.80
C SER A 74 -6.15 -6.62 6.49
N ALA A 75 -6.20 -6.23 5.22
CA ALA A 75 -5.96 -4.85 4.81
C ALA A 75 -6.99 -3.88 5.39
N ILE A 76 -8.29 -4.27 5.41
CA ILE A 76 -9.35 -3.42 5.98
C ILE A 76 -9.15 -3.19 7.48
N ARG A 77 -8.79 -4.24 8.23
CA ARG A 77 -8.48 -4.14 9.67
C ARG A 77 -7.33 -3.18 9.92
N GLU A 78 -6.25 -3.27 9.15
CA GLU A 78 -5.07 -2.44 9.35
C GLU A 78 -5.30 -0.97 8.94
N VAL A 79 -6.05 -0.72 7.86
CA VAL A 79 -6.43 0.64 7.43
C VAL A 79 -7.37 1.26 8.43
N GLN A 80 -8.40 0.54 8.92
CA GLN A 80 -9.31 1.01 9.98
C GLN A 80 -8.54 1.36 11.26
N ALA A 81 -7.57 0.53 11.65
CA ALA A 81 -6.74 0.81 12.80
C ALA A 81 -5.89 2.08 12.62
N ALA A 82 -5.39 2.35 11.40
CA ALA A 82 -4.67 3.58 11.10
C ALA A 82 -5.59 4.82 11.15
N VAL A 83 -6.81 4.70 10.61
CA VAL A 83 -7.84 5.74 10.70
C VAL A 83 -8.17 6.04 12.16
N TYR A 84 -8.47 5.00 12.93
CA TYR A 84 -8.78 5.15 14.36
C TYR A 84 -7.66 5.87 15.12
N ARG A 85 -6.40 5.46 14.93
CA ARG A 85 -5.24 6.12 15.58
C ARG A 85 -5.14 7.60 15.22
N SER A 86 -5.34 7.95 13.96
CA SER A 86 -5.29 9.35 13.50
C SER A 86 -6.42 10.18 14.10
N CYS A 87 -7.66 9.67 14.06
CA CYS A 87 -8.82 10.33 14.63
C CYS A 87 -8.71 10.49 16.15
N ALA A 88 -8.19 9.49 16.87
CA ALA A 88 -7.98 9.54 18.32
C ALA A 88 -6.99 10.66 18.75
N LEU A 89 -6.09 11.05 17.84
CA LEU A 89 -5.17 12.18 18.03
C LEU A 89 -5.75 13.52 17.55
N GLY A 90 -7.00 13.56 17.08
CA GLY A 90 -7.66 14.75 16.55
C GLY A 90 -7.09 15.20 15.20
N TYR A 91 -6.61 14.28 14.36
CA TYR A 91 -6.09 14.56 13.04
C TYR A 91 -7.14 14.35 11.95
N ASP A 92 -7.12 15.20 10.92
CA ASP A 92 -7.97 15.12 9.75
C ASP A 92 -7.22 14.40 8.63
N ILE A 93 -7.72 13.23 8.21
CA ILE A 93 -7.08 12.45 7.14
C ILE A 93 -7.53 13.01 5.79
N MET A 94 -6.61 13.63 5.07
CA MET A 94 -6.87 14.26 3.77
C MET A 94 -6.91 13.25 2.63
N ALA A 95 -6.03 12.25 2.68
CA ALA A 95 -5.94 11.22 1.65
C ALA A 95 -5.24 9.95 2.17
N CYS A 96 -5.45 8.87 1.42
CA CYS A 96 -4.69 7.63 1.50
C CYS A 96 -4.02 7.38 0.14
N ALA A 97 -2.72 7.58 0.07
CA ALA A 97 -1.91 7.39 -1.14
C ALA A 97 -1.32 5.97 -1.15
N VAL A 98 -1.71 5.17 -2.12
CA VAL A 98 -1.25 3.78 -2.27
C VAL A 98 -0.34 3.66 -3.48
N LEU A 99 0.87 3.15 -3.27
CA LEU A 99 1.77 2.80 -4.36
C LEU A 99 1.30 1.52 -5.03
N VAL A 100 1.08 1.58 -6.33
CA VAL A 100 0.58 0.46 -7.11
C VAL A 100 1.59 0.03 -8.19
N PRO A 101 1.71 -1.27 -8.50
CA PRO A 101 2.49 -1.72 -9.64
C PRO A 101 1.84 -1.27 -10.96
N ASN A 102 2.52 -1.51 -12.08
CA ASN A 102 1.93 -1.27 -13.39
C ASN A 102 0.65 -2.09 -13.56
N PRO A 103 -0.43 -1.51 -14.08
CA PRO A 103 -1.69 -2.22 -14.27
C PRO A 103 -1.51 -3.44 -15.19
N MET A 104 -2.32 -4.45 -14.94
CA MET A 104 -2.46 -5.60 -15.85
C MET A 104 -3.82 -5.53 -16.56
N PRO A 105 -3.98 -6.21 -17.71
CA PRO A 105 -5.29 -6.39 -18.33
C PRO A 105 -6.27 -7.09 -17.38
N ASN A 106 -7.55 -6.90 -17.61
CA ASN A 106 -8.59 -7.54 -16.80
C ASN A 106 -8.75 -9.01 -17.18
N TRP A 107 -7.79 -9.83 -16.78
CA TRP A 107 -7.83 -11.28 -16.97
C TRP A 107 -8.70 -11.95 -15.92
N SER A 108 -9.48 -12.96 -16.35
CA SER A 108 -10.15 -13.89 -15.44
C SER A 108 -9.15 -14.74 -14.66
N THR A 109 -9.58 -15.34 -13.55
CA THR A 109 -8.76 -16.26 -12.77
C THR A 109 -8.18 -17.38 -13.64
N ASP A 110 -9.00 -17.95 -14.54
CA ASP A 110 -8.55 -19.03 -15.44
C ASP A 110 -7.47 -18.56 -16.42
N GLU A 111 -7.64 -17.38 -17.00
CA GLU A 111 -6.64 -16.79 -17.89
C GLU A 111 -5.33 -16.48 -17.15
N ILE A 112 -5.42 -16.11 -15.87
CA ILE A 112 -4.22 -15.91 -15.03
C ILE A 112 -3.55 -17.25 -14.76
N LEU A 113 -4.29 -18.26 -14.32
CA LEU A 113 -3.76 -19.58 -13.98
C LEU A 113 -3.20 -20.32 -15.19
N ALA A 114 -3.68 -20.04 -16.39
CA ALA A 114 -3.16 -20.65 -17.62
C ALA A 114 -1.74 -20.21 -18.00
N VAL A 115 -1.21 -19.11 -17.44
CA VAL A 115 0.08 -18.55 -17.84
C VAL A 115 0.87 -18.10 -16.62
N HIS A 116 1.99 -18.75 -16.34
CA HIS A 116 2.84 -18.49 -15.17
C HIS A 116 3.20 -17.00 -14.97
N PHE A 117 3.56 -16.28 -16.04
CA PHE A 117 3.85 -14.85 -15.97
C PHE A 117 2.63 -14.01 -15.52
N ARG A 118 1.41 -14.42 -15.86
CA ARG A 118 0.18 -13.74 -15.41
C ARG A 118 -0.03 -13.93 -13.91
N MET A 119 0.27 -15.11 -13.37
CA MET A 119 0.21 -15.37 -11.93
C MET A 119 1.13 -14.40 -11.16
N HIS A 120 2.37 -14.23 -11.59
CA HIS A 120 3.29 -13.26 -10.97
C HIS A 120 2.75 -11.83 -11.02
N LYS A 121 2.13 -11.43 -12.15
CA LYS A 121 1.52 -10.10 -12.23
C LYS A 121 0.35 -9.94 -11.29
N ALA A 122 -0.55 -10.91 -11.23
CA ALA A 122 -1.72 -10.88 -10.36
C ALA A 122 -1.33 -10.82 -8.88
N GLU A 123 -0.35 -11.63 -8.47
CA GLU A 123 0.17 -11.62 -7.09
C GLU A 123 0.90 -10.32 -6.76
N GLY A 124 1.60 -9.74 -7.73
CA GLY A 124 2.23 -8.44 -7.57
C GLY A 124 1.21 -7.31 -7.32
N MET A 125 -0.02 -7.45 -7.80
CA MET A 125 -1.09 -6.47 -7.61
C MET A 125 -1.95 -6.73 -6.36
N LEU A 126 -2.08 -7.99 -5.94
CA LEU A 126 -3.03 -8.44 -4.94
C LEU A 126 -3.09 -7.57 -3.68
N PHE A 127 -1.95 -7.32 -3.05
CA PHE A 127 -1.90 -6.59 -1.78
C PHE A 127 -2.05 -5.08 -1.95
N ALA A 128 -1.59 -4.52 -3.07
CA ALA A 128 -1.84 -3.12 -3.40
C ALA A 128 -3.33 -2.87 -3.65
N ASP A 129 -4.00 -3.76 -4.40
CA ASP A 129 -5.44 -3.70 -4.63
C ASP A 129 -6.23 -3.87 -3.33
N ALA A 130 -5.82 -4.79 -2.45
CA ALA A 130 -6.44 -4.97 -1.14
C ALA A 130 -6.38 -3.67 -0.32
N LEU A 131 -5.25 -2.95 -0.31
CA LEU A 131 -5.11 -1.67 0.38
C LEU A 131 -5.97 -0.57 -0.25
N VAL A 132 -6.03 -0.49 -1.59
CA VAL A 132 -6.87 0.46 -2.31
C VAL A 132 -8.35 0.26 -1.97
N GLN A 133 -8.84 -0.99 -2.03
CA GLN A 133 -10.24 -1.29 -1.70
C GLN A 133 -10.54 -1.04 -0.22
N SER A 134 -9.60 -1.35 0.67
CA SER A 134 -9.75 -1.10 2.09
C SER A 134 -9.82 0.39 2.42
N ALA A 135 -9.00 1.22 1.78
CA ALA A 135 -9.05 2.66 1.95
C ALA A 135 -10.37 3.25 1.45
N LYS A 136 -10.90 2.74 0.32
CA LYS A 136 -12.24 3.11 -0.19
C LYS A 136 -13.35 2.70 0.78
N ALA A 137 -13.27 1.49 1.34
CA ALA A 137 -14.24 1.00 2.33
C ALA A 137 -14.22 1.80 3.64
N CYS A 138 -13.10 2.46 3.95
CA CYS A 138 -12.98 3.42 5.05
C CYS A 138 -13.37 4.86 4.65
N GLU A 139 -13.96 5.05 3.47
CA GLU A 139 -14.42 6.35 2.93
C GLU A 139 -13.28 7.39 2.80
N LEU A 140 -12.03 6.94 2.65
CA LEU A 140 -10.90 7.81 2.47
C LEU A 140 -10.82 8.32 1.01
N ASN A 141 -10.31 9.53 0.83
CA ASN A 141 -9.89 10.01 -0.49
C ASN A 141 -8.65 9.20 -0.93
N VAL A 142 -8.81 8.31 -1.91
CA VAL A 142 -7.75 7.37 -2.34
C VAL A 142 -7.01 7.90 -3.56
N ILE A 143 -5.69 8.00 -3.44
CA ILE A 143 -4.78 8.36 -4.52
C ILE A 143 -3.93 7.14 -4.86
N THR A 144 -4.03 6.63 -6.09
CA THR A 144 -3.16 5.55 -6.56
C THR A 144 -2.00 6.14 -7.36
N ILE A 145 -0.77 5.78 -6.98
CA ILE A 145 0.44 6.29 -7.63
C ILE A 145 1.22 5.11 -8.19
N PRO A 146 1.44 5.05 -9.52
CA PRO A 146 2.30 4.01 -10.10
C PRO A 146 3.71 4.12 -9.50
N GLU A 147 4.20 3.04 -8.92
CA GLU A 147 5.47 3.03 -8.16
C GLU A 147 6.64 3.57 -8.99
N LYS A 148 6.69 3.24 -10.28
CA LYS A 148 7.73 3.72 -11.21
C LYS A 148 7.65 5.21 -11.51
N GLN A 149 6.51 5.84 -11.27
CA GLN A 149 6.26 7.25 -11.56
C GLN A 149 6.25 8.12 -10.29
N LEU A 150 6.47 7.52 -9.10
CA LEU A 150 6.39 8.22 -7.82
C LEU A 150 7.24 9.51 -7.79
N GLY A 151 8.48 9.45 -8.30
CA GLY A 151 9.36 10.61 -8.36
C GLY A 151 8.79 11.74 -9.21
N GLN A 152 8.27 11.42 -10.41
CA GLN A 152 7.66 12.40 -11.32
C GLN A 152 6.41 13.04 -10.71
N TYR A 153 5.56 12.24 -10.06
CA TYR A 153 4.40 12.76 -9.32
C TYR A 153 4.83 13.69 -8.18
N GLY A 154 5.86 13.31 -7.42
CA GLY A 154 6.39 14.13 -6.35
C GLY A 154 6.91 15.49 -6.86
N GLU A 155 7.75 15.49 -7.90
CA GLU A 155 8.28 16.73 -8.49
C GLU A 155 7.16 17.65 -9.00
N LYS A 156 6.19 17.08 -9.72
CA LYS A 156 5.09 17.83 -10.31
C LYS A 156 4.16 18.43 -9.26
N LEU A 157 3.71 17.62 -8.29
CA LEU A 157 2.69 18.04 -7.34
C LEU A 157 3.27 18.85 -6.18
N LEU A 158 4.48 18.53 -5.72
CA LEU A 158 5.13 19.27 -4.63
C LEU A 158 6.00 20.42 -5.13
N ALA A 159 6.00 20.70 -6.43
CA ALA A 159 6.75 21.78 -7.09
C ALA A 159 8.21 21.88 -6.63
N SER A 160 8.87 20.72 -6.46
CA SER A 160 10.24 20.63 -5.94
C SER A 160 11.01 19.49 -6.61
N PRO A 161 12.29 19.68 -6.96
CA PRO A 161 13.12 18.62 -7.53
C PRO A 161 13.17 17.38 -6.62
N LEU A 162 13.17 16.19 -7.20
CA LEU A 162 13.19 14.92 -6.46
C LEU A 162 14.37 14.85 -5.47
N SER A 163 15.54 15.38 -5.85
CA SER A 163 16.72 15.42 -4.99
C SER A 163 16.48 16.20 -3.67
N ASN A 164 15.71 17.30 -3.73
CA ASN A 164 15.35 18.09 -2.57
C ASN A 164 14.29 17.38 -1.72
N LEU A 165 13.30 16.77 -2.36
CA LEU A 165 12.28 15.95 -1.69
C LEU A 165 12.93 14.79 -0.93
N MET A 166 13.87 14.09 -1.57
CA MET A 166 14.59 12.98 -0.92
C MET A 166 15.47 13.43 0.25
N LYS A 167 16.13 14.59 0.15
CA LYS A 167 16.85 15.18 1.29
C LYS A 167 15.90 15.50 2.45
N LYS A 168 14.74 16.10 2.17
CA LYS A 168 13.71 16.40 3.20
C LYS A 168 13.21 15.11 3.85
N ILE A 169 12.90 14.08 3.06
CA ILE A 169 12.47 12.76 3.56
C ILE A 169 13.56 12.09 4.42
N GLU A 170 14.84 12.24 4.05
CA GLU A 170 15.96 11.74 4.85
C GLU A 170 16.03 12.43 6.21
N MET A 171 15.81 13.75 6.23
CA MET A 171 15.77 14.51 7.49
C MET A 171 14.59 14.10 8.37
N LEU A 172 13.41 13.90 7.78
CA LEU A 172 12.23 13.38 8.49
C LEU A 172 12.50 12.03 9.13
N GLY A 173 13.24 11.14 8.44
CA GLY A 173 13.63 9.84 8.96
C GLY A 173 14.49 9.90 10.21
N LYS A 174 15.31 10.94 10.38
CA LYS A 174 16.16 11.12 11.58
C LYS A 174 15.31 11.30 12.84
N SER A 175 14.12 11.88 12.74
CA SER A 175 13.23 12.10 13.88
C SER A 175 12.58 10.82 14.40
N VAL A 176 12.49 9.77 13.57
CA VAL A 176 11.81 8.51 13.89
C VAL A 176 12.75 7.31 14.00
N GLY A 177 14.02 7.47 13.63
CA GLY A 177 15.03 6.42 13.74
C GLY A 177 14.87 5.26 12.73
N ALA A 178 15.60 4.17 12.96
CA ALA A 178 15.55 2.98 12.12
C ALA A 178 14.28 2.12 12.39
N PRO A 179 13.83 1.35 11.38
CA PRO A 179 14.29 1.28 10.00
C PRO A 179 13.77 2.46 9.16
N TRP A 180 14.63 3.06 8.31
CA TRP A 180 14.26 4.12 7.36
C TRP A 180 14.86 3.81 5.99
N GLY A 181 14.33 2.75 5.39
CA GLY A 181 14.75 2.24 4.08
C GLY A 181 13.98 2.83 2.91
N LYS A 182 14.15 2.22 1.74
CA LYS A 182 13.51 2.64 0.49
C LYS A 182 11.98 2.67 0.61
N ASP A 183 11.39 1.68 1.26
CA ASP A 183 9.93 1.54 1.34
C ASP A 183 9.30 2.63 2.21
N GLN A 184 9.92 2.94 3.37
CA GLN A 184 9.48 4.03 4.24
C GLN A 184 9.57 5.38 3.50
N LYS A 185 10.67 5.62 2.79
CA LYS A 185 10.87 6.84 2.00
C LYS A 185 9.83 6.97 0.87
N SER A 186 9.56 5.87 0.17
CA SER A 186 8.54 5.84 -0.90
C SER A 186 7.13 6.08 -0.34
N ALA A 187 6.76 5.42 0.76
CA ALA A 187 5.48 5.64 1.42
C ALA A 187 5.35 7.08 1.95
N THR A 188 6.45 7.65 2.49
CA THR A 188 6.49 9.06 2.92
C THR A 188 6.22 10.01 1.77
N LEU A 189 6.89 9.83 0.62
CA LEU A 189 6.67 10.68 -0.56
C LEU A 189 5.23 10.57 -1.05
N ALA A 190 4.67 9.36 -1.06
CA ALA A 190 3.26 9.15 -1.41
C ALA A 190 2.31 9.89 -0.47
N ALA A 191 2.55 9.83 0.85
CA ALA A 191 1.75 10.58 1.83
C ALA A 191 1.90 12.10 1.67
N MET A 192 3.11 12.61 1.40
CA MET A 192 3.33 14.04 1.11
C MET A 192 2.52 14.51 -0.10
N ILE A 193 2.44 13.69 -1.16
CA ILE A 193 1.58 13.95 -2.33
C ILE A 193 0.11 14.00 -1.91
N GLY A 194 -0.33 13.14 -1.01
CA GLY A 194 -1.70 13.11 -0.50
C GLY A 194 -2.11 14.32 0.34
N LEU A 195 -1.15 15.14 0.77
CA LEU A 195 -1.38 16.38 1.52
C LEU A 195 -1.42 17.64 0.64
N HIS A 196 -1.20 17.46 -0.66
CA HIS A 196 -1.15 18.56 -1.64
C HIS A 196 -2.38 18.58 -2.52
#